data_2788256bc78990687e3a9133d2a009dc
#
_entry.id   2788256bc78990687e3a9133d2a009dc
#
_cell.length_a   1.000
_cell.length_b   1.000
_cell.length_c   1.000
_cell.angle_alpha   90.00
_cell.angle_beta   90.00
_cell.angle_gamma   90.00
#
_symmetry.space_group_name_H-M   'P 1'
#
loop_
_entity.id
_entity.type
_entity.pdbx_description
1 polymer ?
#
loop_
_entity_poly.entity_id
_entity_poly.type
_entity_poly.pdbx_seq_one_letter_code
_entity_poly.pdbx_strand_id
1 'polypeptide(L)'
;KKWSATDSENTCSTCRELNGKVVGMDEEFAPGKLLPPLHPRCKCCVMYVNSKSIAAAYETEEDELREYSTEEIETLANKMSEIADKHLDLESSWSGKVVVDDDSGVYGIQWNGDIITRHETAPHILLHEQLHARSVTKYDRKMYKQYENMEEGSVQFAAQEISKKENIQILESQYDHMTEALRNINKVAGLFKNDYDFAMKLISVPLPDRYDWLNNMIYDKMMLSGNIEDYQ
;
A
#
# COMPACT_ATOMS: atom_id res chain seq x y z
N LYS A 1 -13.54 -4.38 12.15
CA LYS A 1 -13.57 -4.69 10.70
C LYS A 1 -14.74 -3.97 10.03
N LYS A 2 -14.56 -3.53 8.79
CA LYS A 2 -15.54 -2.77 8.02
C LYS A 2 -16.00 -3.59 6.81
N TRP A 3 -17.30 -3.64 6.56
CA TRP A 3 -17.86 -4.25 5.36
C TRP A 3 -17.68 -3.35 4.14
N SER A 4 -17.14 -3.90 3.06
CA SER A 4 -17.02 -3.20 1.78
C SER A 4 -17.78 -3.97 0.71
N ALA A 5 -18.83 -3.34 0.19
CA ALA A 5 -19.59 -3.85 -0.94
C ALA A 5 -19.14 -3.15 -2.23
N THR A 6 -19.08 -3.90 -3.32
CA THR A 6 -18.87 -3.31 -4.63
C THR A 6 -20.04 -2.40 -4.99
N ASP A 7 -19.78 -1.16 -5.35
CA ASP A 7 -20.82 -0.25 -5.85
C ASP A 7 -21.12 -0.58 -7.31
N SER A 8 -22.15 -1.37 -7.52
CA SER A 8 -22.63 -1.75 -8.86
C SER A 8 -24.14 -1.95 -8.84
N GLU A 9 -24.78 -1.82 -10.00
CA GLU A 9 -26.23 -2.06 -10.15
C GLU A 9 -26.64 -3.47 -9.73
N ASN A 10 -25.72 -4.43 -9.78
CA ASN A 10 -25.92 -5.83 -9.43
C ASN A 10 -25.65 -6.13 -7.93
N THR A 11 -25.31 -5.13 -7.12
CA THR A 11 -25.13 -5.31 -5.68
C THR A 11 -26.48 -5.48 -5.00
N CYS A 12 -26.68 -6.63 -4.32
CA CYS A 12 -27.96 -6.91 -3.65
C CYS A 12 -28.23 -5.93 -2.49
N SER A 13 -29.49 -5.79 -2.11
CA SER A 13 -29.92 -4.86 -1.03
C SER A 13 -29.16 -5.10 0.27
N THR A 14 -29.07 -6.35 0.71
CA THR A 14 -28.38 -6.71 1.97
C THR A 14 -26.90 -6.32 1.95
N CYS A 15 -26.18 -6.57 0.86
CA CYS A 15 -24.80 -6.15 0.72
C CYS A 15 -24.65 -4.63 0.72
N ARG A 16 -25.58 -3.93 0.10
CA ARG A 16 -25.63 -2.46 0.06
C ARG A 16 -25.91 -1.85 1.44
N GLU A 17 -26.83 -2.45 2.21
CA GLU A 17 -27.14 -2.03 3.58
C GLU A 17 -25.97 -2.22 4.55
N LEU A 18 -25.15 -3.25 4.33
CA LEU A 18 -23.97 -3.50 5.15
C LEU A 18 -22.76 -2.65 4.75
N ASN A 19 -22.77 -2.05 3.56
CA ASN A 19 -21.63 -1.28 3.07
C ASN A 19 -21.25 -0.15 4.03
N GLY A 20 -19.99 -0.12 4.41
CA GLY A 20 -19.47 0.86 5.36
C GLY A 20 -19.71 0.51 6.84
N LYS A 21 -20.49 -0.54 7.16
CA LYS A 21 -20.71 -0.94 8.56
C LYS A 21 -19.41 -1.41 9.20
N VAL A 22 -19.12 -0.90 10.39
CA VAL A 22 -17.93 -1.26 11.19
C VAL A 22 -18.38 -2.05 12.41
N VAL A 23 -17.73 -3.16 12.69
CA VAL A 23 -17.98 -4.01 13.87
C VAL A 23 -16.64 -4.48 14.46
N GLY A 24 -16.66 -4.95 15.70
CA GLY A 24 -15.50 -5.59 16.33
C GLY A 24 -15.00 -6.81 15.55
N MET A 25 -13.79 -7.27 15.83
CA MET A 25 -13.18 -8.39 15.08
C MET A 25 -14.02 -9.66 15.16
N ASP A 26 -14.60 -9.94 16.33
CA ASP A 26 -15.40 -11.14 16.61
C ASP A 26 -16.92 -10.86 16.54
N GLU A 27 -17.31 -9.64 16.19
CA GLU A 27 -18.72 -9.27 16.03
C GLU A 27 -19.23 -9.59 14.63
N GLU A 28 -20.52 -9.96 14.56
CA GLU A 28 -21.22 -10.21 13.31
C GLU A 28 -21.71 -8.91 12.66
N PHE A 29 -21.61 -8.80 11.35
CA PHE A 29 -22.18 -7.69 10.58
C PHE A 29 -23.72 -7.74 10.55
N ALA A 30 -24.27 -8.97 10.57
CA ALA A 30 -25.69 -9.29 10.71
C ALA A 30 -25.79 -10.67 11.35
N PRO A 31 -26.96 -11.08 11.91
CA PRO A 31 -27.12 -12.38 12.56
C PRO A 31 -26.65 -13.55 11.69
N GLY A 32 -25.69 -14.31 12.19
CA GLY A 32 -25.04 -15.42 11.48
C GLY A 32 -24.08 -15.00 10.36
N LYS A 33 -23.67 -13.73 10.29
CA LYS A 33 -22.83 -13.16 9.22
C LYS A 33 -21.58 -12.49 9.76
N LEU A 34 -20.58 -13.28 10.07
CA LEU A 34 -19.29 -12.80 10.57
C LEU A 34 -18.42 -12.20 9.45
N LEU A 35 -18.44 -12.79 8.26
CA LEU A 35 -17.63 -12.43 7.08
C LEU A 35 -18.41 -12.68 5.77
N PRO A 36 -18.05 -12.00 4.66
CA PRO A 36 -18.51 -12.38 3.33
C PRO A 36 -17.91 -13.74 2.90
N PRO A 37 -18.52 -14.45 1.91
CA PRO A 37 -19.68 -14.04 1.14
C PRO A 37 -21.01 -14.29 1.84
N LEU A 38 -22.01 -13.41 1.61
CA LEU A 38 -23.38 -13.61 2.12
C LEU A 38 -24.22 -14.57 1.26
N HIS A 39 -23.87 -14.68 -0.02
CA HIS A 39 -24.60 -15.45 -1.03
C HIS A 39 -23.68 -15.83 -2.20
N PRO A 40 -24.06 -16.79 -3.05
CA PRO A 40 -23.32 -17.09 -4.27
C PRO A 40 -23.09 -15.85 -5.12
N ARG A 41 -21.88 -15.71 -5.66
CA ARG A 41 -21.41 -14.54 -6.45
C ARG A 41 -21.35 -13.21 -5.67
N CYS A 42 -21.34 -13.25 -4.34
CA CYS A 42 -21.05 -12.06 -3.53
C CYS A 42 -19.63 -11.56 -3.81
N LYS A 43 -19.49 -10.25 -4.10
CA LYS A 43 -18.21 -9.58 -4.36
C LYS A 43 -17.79 -8.66 -3.20
N CYS A 44 -18.47 -8.77 -2.06
CA CYS A 44 -18.10 -8.00 -0.88
C CYS A 44 -16.81 -8.54 -0.26
N CYS A 45 -16.06 -7.65 0.36
CA CYS A 45 -14.90 -7.99 1.18
C CYS A 45 -15.02 -7.34 2.57
N VAL A 46 -14.13 -7.72 3.46
CA VAL A 46 -13.94 -7.06 4.75
C VAL A 46 -12.63 -6.30 4.72
N MET A 47 -12.68 -5.03 5.07
CA MET A 47 -11.51 -4.24 5.38
C MET A 47 -11.29 -4.27 6.89
N TYR A 48 -10.05 -4.56 7.30
CA TYR A 48 -9.66 -4.47 8.70
C TYR A 48 -9.30 -3.02 8.99
N VAL A 49 -10.13 -2.35 9.78
CA VAL A 49 -9.89 -0.98 10.24
C VAL A 49 -9.33 -1.05 11.67
N ASN A 50 -8.18 -0.45 11.88
CA ASN A 50 -7.60 -0.38 13.22
C ASN A 50 -8.38 0.66 14.03
N SER A 51 -8.96 0.24 15.17
CA SER A 51 -9.67 1.15 16.08
C SER A 51 -8.76 2.23 16.69
N LYS A 52 -7.44 2.00 16.70
CA LYS A 52 -6.48 3.02 17.12
C LYS A 52 -6.32 4.15 16.09
N SER A 53 -6.50 3.89 14.79
CA SER A 53 -6.42 4.92 13.76
C SER A 53 -7.57 5.92 13.78
N ILE A 54 -8.69 5.61 14.45
CA ILE A 54 -9.81 6.54 14.61
C ILE A 54 -9.69 7.36 15.89
N ALA A 55 -9.04 6.84 16.93
CA ALA A 55 -8.87 7.52 18.21
C ALA A 55 -7.51 8.22 18.35
N ALA A 56 -6.46 7.72 17.71
CA ALA A 56 -5.11 8.29 17.75
C ALA A 56 -4.92 9.47 16.78
N ALA A 57 -5.88 9.70 15.87
CA ALA A 57 -5.86 10.87 14.99
C ALA A 57 -6.12 12.21 15.73
N TYR A 58 -6.29 12.18 17.06
CA TYR A 58 -6.62 13.40 17.84
C TYR A 58 -5.67 13.72 18.99
N GLU A 59 -4.64 12.94 19.28
CA GLU A 59 -3.78 13.20 20.44
C GLU A 59 -2.30 12.78 20.28
N THR A 60 -1.61 13.17 19.22
CA THR A 60 -0.14 13.27 19.26
C THR A 60 0.30 14.50 18.49
N GLU A 61 0.70 15.51 19.24
CA GLU A 61 1.48 16.64 18.73
C GLU A 61 2.76 16.10 18.08
N GLU A 62 3.07 16.58 16.85
CA GLU A 62 4.31 16.48 16.07
C GLU A 62 4.42 15.51 14.89
N ASP A 63 3.36 14.78 14.51
CA ASP A 63 3.40 13.86 13.36
C ASP A 63 2.63 14.39 12.13
N GLU A 64 2.70 15.70 11.85
CA GLU A 64 1.83 16.36 10.92
C GLU A 64 2.49 16.61 9.57
N LEU A 65 1.66 16.55 8.52
CA LEU A 65 1.93 17.20 7.25
C LEU A 65 2.36 18.66 7.54
N ARG A 66 3.38 19.12 6.83
CA ARG A 66 3.85 20.49 6.98
C ARG A 66 3.62 21.25 5.69
N GLU A 67 3.35 22.54 5.82
CA GLU A 67 3.35 23.44 4.68
C GLU A 67 4.80 23.73 4.27
N TYR A 68 5.09 23.52 3.00
CA TYR A 68 6.36 23.82 2.34
C TYR A 68 6.14 24.75 1.16
N SER A 69 7.08 25.64 0.90
CA SER A 69 7.12 26.36 -0.37
C SER A 69 7.41 25.41 -1.55
N THR A 70 7.06 25.82 -2.76
CA THR A 70 7.35 25.02 -3.97
C THR A 70 8.84 24.66 -4.08
N GLU A 71 9.75 25.60 -3.77
CA GLU A 71 11.21 25.38 -3.81
C GLU A 71 11.67 24.35 -2.77
N GLU A 72 11.07 24.37 -1.57
CA GLU A 72 11.35 23.35 -0.54
C GLU A 72 10.84 21.98 -0.96
N ILE A 73 9.66 21.89 -1.59
CA ILE A 73 9.11 20.63 -2.10
C ILE A 73 9.99 20.06 -3.21
N GLU A 74 10.46 20.86 -4.15
CA GLU A 74 11.40 20.45 -5.19
C GLU A 74 12.70 19.91 -4.59
N THR A 75 13.23 20.60 -3.58
CA THR A 75 14.43 20.17 -2.85
C THR A 75 14.20 18.83 -2.14
N LEU A 76 13.06 18.68 -1.45
CA LEU A 76 12.69 17.45 -0.78
C LEU A 76 12.49 16.29 -1.77
N ALA A 77 11.82 16.53 -2.90
CA ALA A 77 11.59 15.51 -3.93
C ALA A 77 12.91 14.99 -4.53
N ASN A 78 13.86 15.88 -4.78
CA ASN A 78 15.21 15.50 -5.21
C ASN A 78 15.94 14.67 -4.14
N LYS A 79 15.88 15.09 -2.88
CA LYS A 79 16.44 14.33 -1.77
C LYS A 79 15.81 12.93 -1.62
N MET A 80 14.49 12.83 -1.77
CA MET A 80 13.80 11.52 -1.73
C MET A 80 14.16 10.64 -2.92
N SER A 81 14.42 11.24 -4.10
CA SER A 81 14.96 10.53 -5.25
C SER A 81 16.34 9.94 -4.96
N GLU A 82 17.26 10.73 -4.41
CA GLU A 82 18.60 10.25 -4.02
C GLU A 82 18.53 9.12 -2.99
N ILE A 83 17.61 9.24 -2.03
CA ILE A 83 17.38 8.19 -1.04
C ILE A 83 16.85 6.91 -1.72
N ALA A 84 15.88 7.02 -2.63
CA ALA A 84 15.37 5.85 -3.35
C ALA A 84 16.48 5.17 -4.18
N ASP A 85 17.34 5.94 -4.86
CA ASP A 85 18.48 5.42 -5.63
C ASP A 85 19.53 4.72 -4.75
N LYS A 86 19.71 5.17 -3.52
CA LYS A 86 20.61 4.52 -2.54
C LYS A 86 20.15 3.11 -2.17
N HIS A 87 18.83 2.85 -2.20
CA HIS A 87 18.22 1.60 -1.75
C HIS A 87 17.81 0.67 -2.89
N LEU A 88 17.57 1.21 -4.10
CA LEU A 88 17.06 0.47 -5.25
C LEU A 88 17.91 0.75 -6.49
N ASP A 89 18.43 -0.32 -7.08
CA ASP A 89 19.08 -0.27 -8.39
C ASP A 89 18.02 -0.42 -9.50
N LEU A 90 17.13 0.56 -9.58
CA LEU A 90 16.05 0.63 -10.56
C LEU A 90 16.05 2.00 -11.25
N GLU A 91 15.90 1.98 -12.58
CA GLU A 91 15.79 3.21 -13.34
C GLU A 91 14.52 3.97 -12.98
N SER A 92 14.66 5.28 -12.71
CA SER A 92 13.53 6.15 -12.41
C SER A 92 12.89 6.68 -13.69
N SER A 93 11.57 6.64 -13.75
CA SER A 93 10.77 7.31 -14.77
C SER A 93 10.41 8.76 -14.41
N TRP A 94 10.86 9.26 -13.27
CA TRP A 94 10.59 10.64 -12.85
C TRP A 94 11.29 11.64 -13.77
N SER A 95 10.54 12.64 -14.22
CA SER A 95 11.03 13.70 -15.12
C SER A 95 11.96 14.71 -14.46
N GLY A 96 12.06 14.70 -13.13
CA GLY A 96 12.69 15.74 -12.33
C GLY A 96 11.75 16.89 -11.97
N LYS A 97 10.48 16.83 -12.38
CA LYS A 97 9.50 17.91 -12.15
C LYS A 97 8.51 17.55 -11.04
N VAL A 98 8.27 18.55 -10.18
CA VAL A 98 7.17 18.53 -9.20
C VAL A 98 6.13 19.59 -9.61
N VAL A 99 4.87 19.22 -9.50
CA VAL A 99 3.72 20.11 -9.70
C VAL A 99 3.02 20.24 -8.37
N VAL A 100 2.93 21.45 -7.84
CA VAL A 100 2.19 21.74 -6.60
C VAL A 100 0.76 22.11 -6.97
N ASP A 101 -0.21 21.33 -6.48
CA ASP A 101 -1.64 21.51 -6.76
C ASP A 101 -2.46 21.19 -5.50
N ASP A 102 -2.84 22.23 -4.76
CA ASP A 102 -3.60 22.10 -3.51
C ASP A 102 -5.04 21.65 -3.74
N ASP A 103 -5.52 21.73 -4.96
CA ASP A 103 -6.86 21.26 -5.35
C ASP A 103 -6.87 19.80 -5.85
N SER A 104 -5.72 19.13 -5.89
CA SER A 104 -5.58 17.76 -6.43
C SER A 104 -6.41 16.69 -5.72
N GLY A 105 -6.87 16.94 -4.51
CA GLY A 105 -7.63 15.97 -3.69
C GLY A 105 -6.80 14.81 -3.15
N VAL A 106 -5.50 14.75 -3.46
CA VAL A 106 -4.52 13.77 -2.97
C VAL A 106 -3.29 14.48 -2.44
N TYR A 107 -2.55 13.85 -1.52
CA TYR A 107 -1.32 14.41 -0.98
C TYR A 107 -0.11 14.15 -1.86
N GLY A 108 -0.14 13.15 -2.72
CA GLY A 108 0.88 12.82 -3.70
C GLY A 108 0.32 11.93 -4.79
N ILE A 109 0.85 12.06 -6.00
CA ILE A 109 0.61 11.15 -7.12
C ILE A 109 1.75 11.26 -8.14
N GLN A 110 2.29 10.12 -8.56
CA GLN A 110 3.19 10.04 -9.70
C GLN A 110 2.34 9.93 -10.99
N TRP A 111 2.49 10.90 -11.90
CA TRP A 111 1.69 10.96 -13.12
C TRP A 111 2.51 11.41 -14.33
N ASN A 112 2.56 10.57 -15.35
CA ASN A 112 3.29 10.83 -16.61
C ASN A 112 4.76 11.26 -16.42
N GLY A 113 5.43 10.76 -15.40
CA GLY A 113 6.80 11.12 -15.06
C GLY A 113 6.91 12.30 -14.09
N ASP A 114 5.88 13.09 -13.87
CA ASP A 114 5.87 14.17 -12.88
C ASP A 114 5.37 13.66 -11.52
N ILE A 115 5.78 14.30 -10.44
CA ILE A 115 5.18 14.15 -9.11
C ILE A 115 4.26 15.35 -8.90
N ILE A 116 2.99 15.07 -8.61
CA ILE A 116 2.00 16.08 -8.24
C ILE A 116 1.79 15.96 -6.74
N THR A 117 1.90 17.04 -6.00
CA THR A 117 1.71 17.08 -4.55
C THR A 117 1.07 18.40 -4.13
N ARG A 118 0.76 18.55 -2.83
CA ARG A 118 0.24 19.79 -2.26
C ARG A 118 1.35 20.51 -1.52
N HIS A 119 1.12 21.80 -1.17
CA HIS A 119 2.02 22.52 -0.25
C HIS A 119 2.07 21.81 1.11
N GLU A 120 0.93 21.30 1.58
CA GLU A 120 0.84 20.45 2.76
C GLU A 120 1.25 19.01 2.39
N THR A 121 2.50 18.64 2.64
CA THR A 121 3.09 17.34 2.30
C THR A 121 4.09 16.86 3.36
N ALA A 122 4.74 15.74 3.11
CA ALA A 122 5.78 15.18 3.98
C ALA A 122 6.84 14.43 3.17
N PRO A 123 8.08 14.29 3.70
CA PRO A 123 9.14 13.52 3.04
C PRO A 123 8.74 12.07 2.71
N HIS A 124 7.98 11.41 3.59
CA HIS A 124 7.51 10.05 3.37
C HIS A 124 6.57 9.94 2.15
N ILE A 125 5.70 10.94 1.93
CA ILE A 125 4.81 10.99 0.76
C ILE A 125 5.64 11.13 -0.52
N LEU A 126 6.58 12.06 -0.54
CA LEU A 126 7.46 12.25 -1.70
C LEU A 126 8.33 11.02 -1.99
N LEU A 127 8.79 10.31 -0.94
CA LEU A 127 9.50 9.05 -1.10
C LEU A 127 8.59 7.97 -1.73
N HIS A 128 7.33 7.87 -1.30
CA HIS A 128 6.35 6.96 -1.87
C HIS A 128 6.18 7.20 -3.38
N GLU A 129 6.01 8.46 -3.79
CA GLU A 129 5.88 8.81 -5.22
C GLU A 129 7.17 8.55 -6.01
N GLN A 130 8.33 8.76 -5.41
CA GLN A 130 9.63 8.41 -6.02
C GLN A 130 9.80 6.91 -6.23
N LEU A 131 9.20 6.09 -5.36
CA LEU A 131 9.21 4.64 -5.51
C LEU A 131 8.25 4.16 -6.59
N HIS A 132 7.08 4.80 -6.78
CA HIS A 132 6.23 4.57 -7.94
C HIS A 132 6.98 4.84 -9.25
N ALA A 133 7.75 5.92 -9.30
CA ALA A 133 8.54 6.27 -10.49
C ALA A 133 9.64 5.22 -10.83
N ARG A 134 10.00 4.34 -9.91
CA ARG A 134 10.97 3.25 -10.09
C ARG A 134 10.31 1.88 -10.25
N SER A 135 9.13 1.73 -9.69
CA SER A 135 8.38 0.49 -9.70
C SER A 135 7.77 0.18 -11.06
N VAL A 136 7.29 1.21 -11.77
CA VAL A 136 6.62 1.09 -13.06
C VAL A 136 7.37 1.89 -14.12
N THR A 137 8.23 1.23 -14.87
CA THR A 137 9.08 1.87 -15.91
C THR A 137 8.30 2.36 -17.13
N LYS A 138 7.08 1.87 -17.33
CA LYS A 138 6.13 2.37 -18.33
C LYS A 138 4.76 2.42 -17.71
N TYR A 139 4.27 3.63 -17.47
CA TYR A 139 2.92 3.83 -16.97
C TYR A 139 1.89 3.38 -18.01
N ASP A 140 1.25 2.25 -17.75
CA ASP A 140 0.03 1.81 -18.43
C ASP A 140 -1.11 1.83 -17.41
N ARG A 141 -2.02 2.79 -17.55
CA ARG A 141 -3.16 2.98 -16.66
C ARG A 141 -4.03 1.72 -16.52
N LYS A 142 -4.14 0.93 -17.58
CA LYS A 142 -4.92 -0.32 -17.53
C LYS A 142 -4.21 -1.37 -16.68
N MET A 143 -2.91 -1.50 -16.85
CA MET A 143 -2.06 -2.39 -16.05
C MET A 143 -2.05 -1.93 -14.60
N TYR A 144 -1.83 -0.64 -14.33
CA TYR A 144 -1.88 -0.10 -12.97
C TYR A 144 -3.20 -0.44 -12.28
N LYS A 145 -4.36 -0.14 -12.90
CA LYS A 145 -5.67 -0.47 -12.31
C LYS A 145 -5.89 -1.96 -12.07
N GLN A 146 -5.29 -2.81 -12.87
CA GLN A 146 -5.39 -4.26 -12.69
C GLN A 146 -4.60 -4.73 -11.45
N TYR A 147 -3.48 -4.08 -11.14
CA TYR A 147 -2.56 -4.47 -10.07
C TYR A 147 -2.42 -3.40 -8.98
N GLU A 148 -3.33 -2.43 -8.93
CA GLU A 148 -3.28 -1.25 -8.04
C GLU A 148 -2.98 -1.63 -6.59
N ASN A 149 -3.68 -2.61 -6.02
CA ASN A 149 -3.44 -3.03 -4.65
C ASN A 149 -2.03 -3.61 -4.43
N MET A 150 -1.49 -4.34 -5.40
CA MET A 150 -0.13 -4.89 -5.32
C MET A 150 0.90 -3.79 -5.48
N GLU A 151 0.66 -2.84 -6.37
CA GLU A 151 1.55 -1.69 -6.57
C GLU A 151 1.60 -0.83 -5.32
N GLU A 152 0.46 -0.33 -4.86
CA GLU A 152 0.35 0.53 -3.69
C GLU A 152 0.90 -0.15 -2.43
N GLY A 153 0.53 -1.42 -2.20
CA GLY A 153 1.04 -2.19 -1.06
C GLY A 153 2.55 -2.40 -1.10
N SER A 154 3.12 -2.70 -2.28
CA SER A 154 4.57 -2.91 -2.43
C SER A 154 5.35 -1.61 -2.26
N VAL A 155 4.87 -0.52 -2.85
CA VAL A 155 5.49 0.81 -2.78
C VAL A 155 5.43 1.34 -1.35
N GLN A 156 4.27 1.28 -0.70
CA GLN A 156 4.13 1.70 0.70
C GLN A 156 5.01 0.87 1.63
N PHE A 157 5.09 -0.44 1.40
CA PHE A 157 5.95 -1.32 2.19
C PHE A 157 7.43 -0.94 2.03
N ALA A 158 7.89 -0.70 0.81
CA ALA A 158 9.24 -0.24 0.55
C ALA A 158 9.50 1.15 1.15
N ALA A 159 8.56 2.10 1.00
CA ALA A 159 8.65 3.43 1.60
C ALA A 159 8.81 3.37 3.12
N GLN A 160 8.02 2.55 3.80
CA GLN A 160 8.12 2.38 5.25
C GLN A 160 9.47 1.77 5.68
N GLU A 161 9.97 0.76 4.97
CA GLU A 161 11.23 0.11 5.32
C GLU A 161 12.44 1.00 5.03
N ILE A 162 12.43 1.78 3.96
CA ILE A 162 13.44 2.79 3.67
C ILE A 162 13.38 3.91 4.72
N SER A 163 12.18 4.41 5.02
CA SER A 163 11.98 5.47 6.02
C SER A 163 12.55 5.10 7.38
N LYS A 164 12.37 3.86 7.83
CA LYS A 164 13.00 3.36 9.07
C LYS A 164 14.52 3.42 9.03
N LYS A 165 15.15 3.13 7.89
CA LYS A 165 16.61 3.17 7.75
C LYS A 165 17.17 4.58 7.65
N GLU A 166 16.42 5.48 7.05
CA GLU A 166 16.84 6.87 6.80
C GLU A 166 16.33 7.86 7.85
N ASN A 167 15.69 7.38 8.93
CA ASN A 167 15.08 8.21 9.97
C ASN A 167 14.07 9.23 9.40
N ILE A 168 13.31 8.82 8.40
CA ILE A 168 12.18 9.60 7.87
C ILE A 168 10.95 9.20 8.66
N GLN A 169 10.21 10.18 9.14
CA GLN A 169 8.96 9.97 9.83
C GLN A 169 7.93 9.31 8.90
N ILE A 170 7.31 8.23 9.36
CA ILE A 170 6.30 7.49 8.61
C ILE A 170 4.93 8.01 9.01
N LEU A 171 4.18 8.49 8.02
CA LEU A 171 2.77 8.84 8.20
C LEU A 171 1.87 7.62 8.00
N GLU A 172 0.76 7.58 8.74
CA GLU A 172 -0.28 6.59 8.51
C GLU A 172 -0.87 6.72 7.11
N SER A 173 -1.11 5.59 6.47
CA SER A 173 -1.61 5.51 5.10
C SER A 173 -2.78 4.54 5.01
N GLN A 174 -3.70 4.80 4.07
CA GLN A 174 -4.77 3.86 3.74
C GLN A 174 -4.24 2.48 3.30
N TYR A 175 -2.96 2.38 2.94
CA TYR A 175 -2.29 1.14 2.49
C TYR A 175 -1.61 0.36 3.62
N ASP A 176 -1.66 0.82 4.87
CA ASP A 176 -0.96 0.18 6.00
C ASP A 176 -1.44 -1.25 6.26
N HIS A 177 -2.71 -1.52 6.01
CA HIS A 177 -3.25 -2.88 6.08
C HIS A 177 -2.60 -3.85 5.07
N MET A 178 -2.17 -3.35 3.90
CA MET A 178 -1.46 -4.15 2.89
C MET A 178 -0.02 -4.40 3.32
N THR A 179 0.64 -3.40 3.88
CA THR A 179 2.01 -3.55 4.40
C THR A 179 2.05 -4.53 5.56
N GLU A 180 1.05 -4.49 6.45
CA GLU A 180 0.93 -5.46 7.54
C GLU A 180 0.71 -6.88 7.02
N ALA A 181 -0.12 -7.06 5.99
CA ALA A 181 -0.31 -8.36 5.34
C ALA A 181 1.00 -8.90 4.75
N LEU A 182 1.79 -8.06 4.07
CA LEU A 182 3.10 -8.44 3.52
C LEU A 182 4.08 -8.82 4.63
N ARG A 183 4.15 -8.07 5.74
CA ARG A 183 4.97 -8.44 6.92
C ARG A 183 4.56 -9.78 7.50
N ASN A 184 3.27 -10.02 7.63
CA ASN A 184 2.75 -11.29 8.14
C ASN A 184 3.09 -12.45 7.21
N ILE A 185 2.99 -12.26 5.89
CA ILE A 185 3.42 -13.27 4.90
C ILE A 185 4.90 -13.57 5.08
N ASN A 186 5.77 -12.56 5.14
CA ASN A 186 7.20 -12.75 5.35
C ASN A 186 7.49 -13.52 6.66
N LYS A 187 6.84 -13.11 7.74
CA LYS A 187 7.01 -13.71 9.06
C LYS A 187 6.57 -15.18 9.10
N VAL A 188 5.39 -15.49 8.53
CA VAL A 188 4.80 -16.84 8.59
C VAL A 188 5.50 -17.78 7.63
N ALA A 189 5.75 -17.36 6.40
CA ALA A 189 6.40 -18.19 5.40
C ALA A 189 7.93 -18.17 5.47
N GLY A 190 8.53 -17.26 6.26
CA GLY A 190 9.99 -17.14 6.38
C GLY A 190 10.67 -16.85 5.05
N LEU A 191 10.09 -15.97 4.23
CA LEU A 191 10.57 -15.71 2.88
C LEU A 191 11.94 -15.04 2.88
N PHE A 192 12.09 -14.03 3.72
CA PHE A 192 13.32 -13.24 3.87
C PHE A 192 13.70 -13.09 5.34
N LYS A 193 14.98 -12.79 5.58
CA LYS A 193 15.52 -12.61 6.92
C LYS A 193 14.89 -11.43 7.67
N ASN A 194 14.50 -10.40 6.96
CA ASN A 194 13.86 -9.19 7.49
C ASN A 194 12.93 -8.57 6.44
N ASP A 195 12.08 -7.66 6.89
CA ASP A 195 11.07 -7.01 6.05
C ASP A 195 11.69 -6.06 5.02
N TYR A 196 12.81 -5.44 5.34
CA TYR A 196 13.52 -4.58 4.39
C TYR A 196 13.99 -5.35 3.15
N ASP A 197 14.68 -6.48 3.33
CA ASP A 197 15.16 -7.30 2.20
C ASP A 197 13.97 -7.82 1.37
N PHE A 198 12.86 -8.16 2.03
CA PHE A 198 11.65 -8.55 1.34
C PHE A 198 11.03 -7.41 0.55
N ALA A 199 10.87 -6.22 1.14
CA ALA A 199 10.30 -5.06 0.48
C ALA A 199 11.12 -4.63 -0.74
N MET A 200 12.45 -4.55 -0.62
CA MET A 200 13.34 -4.20 -1.73
C MET A 200 13.26 -5.24 -2.86
N LYS A 201 13.18 -6.53 -2.52
CA LYS A 201 13.02 -7.56 -3.54
C LYS A 201 11.67 -7.52 -4.22
N LEU A 202 10.58 -7.35 -3.46
CA LEU A 202 9.22 -7.30 -3.99
C LEU A 202 9.02 -6.14 -4.97
N ILE A 203 9.47 -4.92 -4.61
CA ILE A 203 9.33 -3.75 -5.49
C ILE A 203 10.19 -3.86 -6.75
N SER A 204 11.30 -4.63 -6.69
CA SER A 204 12.17 -4.88 -7.84
C SER A 204 11.61 -5.90 -8.84
N VAL A 205 10.57 -6.63 -8.47
CA VAL A 205 9.86 -7.53 -9.41
C VAL A 205 8.93 -6.70 -10.27
N PRO A 206 8.90 -6.89 -11.61
CA PRO A 206 7.95 -6.20 -12.47
C PRO A 206 6.50 -6.35 -11.97
N LEU A 207 5.74 -5.27 -11.96
CA LEU A 207 4.41 -5.23 -11.36
C LEU A 207 3.48 -6.38 -11.81
N PRO A 208 3.38 -6.75 -13.10
CA PRO A 208 2.53 -7.84 -13.53
C PRO A 208 2.92 -9.21 -12.95
N ASP A 209 4.19 -9.37 -12.58
CA ASP A 209 4.76 -10.66 -12.16
C ASP A 209 4.78 -10.82 -10.63
N ARG A 210 4.50 -9.75 -9.85
CA ARG A 210 4.64 -9.75 -8.38
C ARG A 210 3.76 -10.77 -7.68
N TYR A 211 2.51 -10.95 -8.12
CA TYR A 211 1.63 -11.95 -7.54
C TYR A 211 2.15 -13.37 -7.75
N ASP A 212 2.53 -13.70 -8.97
CA ASP A 212 3.04 -15.03 -9.30
C ASP A 212 4.39 -15.28 -8.62
N TRP A 213 5.25 -14.27 -8.61
CA TRP A 213 6.53 -14.35 -7.91
C TRP A 213 6.32 -14.62 -6.41
N LEU A 214 5.42 -13.89 -5.74
CA LEU A 214 5.14 -14.05 -4.31
C LEU A 214 4.54 -15.44 -4.02
N ASN A 215 3.58 -15.88 -4.83
CA ASN A 215 2.96 -17.19 -4.69
C ASN A 215 3.99 -18.31 -4.87
N ASN A 216 4.87 -18.21 -5.85
CA ASN A 216 5.93 -19.19 -6.07
C ASN A 216 6.91 -19.23 -4.89
N MET A 217 7.31 -18.07 -4.35
CA MET A 217 8.17 -18.00 -3.17
C MET A 217 7.54 -18.68 -1.95
N ILE A 218 6.25 -18.45 -1.71
CA ILE A 218 5.52 -19.09 -0.62
C ILE A 218 5.46 -20.60 -0.85
N TYR A 219 5.08 -21.02 -2.05
CA TYR A 219 4.99 -22.43 -2.43
C TYR A 219 6.32 -23.17 -2.23
N ASP A 220 7.41 -22.62 -2.74
CA ASP A 220 8.75 -23.21 -2.61
C ASP A 220 9.16 -23.36 -1.14
N LYS A 221 8.86 -22.37 -0.30
CA LYS A 221 9.12 -22.43 1.15
C LYS A 221 8.30 -23.50 1.84
N MET A 222 7.03 -23.63 1.49
CA MET A 222 6.13 -24.67 2.04
C MET A 222 6.60 -26.05 1.63
N MET A 223 7.01 -26.25 0.38
CA MET A 223 7.57 -27.53 -0.12
C MET A 223 8.84 -27.93 0.60
N LEU A 224 9.76 -26.98 0.84
CA LEU A 224 11.02 -27.23 1.53
C LEU A 224 10.82 -27.51 3.03
N SER A 225 9.77 -27.00 3.65
CA SER A 225 9.45 -27.24 5.07
C SER A 225 8.81 -28.60 5.37
N GLY A 226 8.45 -29.37 4.35
CA GLY A 226 7.79 -30.67 4.51
C GLY A 226 6.36 -30.64 5.02
N ASN A 227 5.72 -29.48 5.06
CA ASN A 227 4.39 -29.26 5.62
C ASN A 227 3.22 -29.54 4.63
N ILE A 228 3.44 -30.29 3.56
CA ILE A 228 2.41 -30.57 2.54
C ILE A 228 1.96 -32.04 2.58
N GLU A 229 1.80 -32.65 3.73
CA GLU A 229 1.14 -33.97 3.76
C GLU A 229 -0.40 -33.90 3.86
N ASP A 230 -1.02 -32.74 4.06
CA ASP A 230 -2.45 -32.64 4.40
C ASP A 230 -3.36 -31.95 3.36
N TYR A 231 -2.89 -31.70 2.14
CA TYR A 231 -3.75 -31.09 1.09
C TYR A 231 -3.77 -31.90 -0.22
N GLN A 232 -4.16 -33.15 -0.13
CA GLN A 232 -4.66 -33.92 -1.30
C GLN A 232 -6.14 -34.27 -1.14
#